data_a917b9b69412a496ebc5e1b4366a0bb3
#
_entry.id   a917b9b69412a496ebc5e1b4366a0bb3
#
_cell.length_a   1.000
_cell.length_b   1.000
_cell.length_c   1.000
_cell.angle_alpha   90.00
_cell.angle_beta   90.00
_cell.angle_gamma   90.00
#
_symmetry.space_group_name_H-M   'P 1'
#
loop_
_entity.id
_entity.type
_entity.pdbx_description
1 polymer ?
#
loop_
_entity_poly.entity_id
_entity_poly.type
_entity_poly.pdbx_seq_one_letter_code
_entity_poly.pdbx_strand_id
1 'polypeptide(L)'
;HIQGGDVSGSVDEQFRHATTKLAQIHFPSTENSAQRIKNLGEEDWRIHVVGDNHIDEILAGNYLKPFEVIKKLSLNLQSPIIVVLQHSETTDPSASYNQMIETLSAVNQMDTQTVVVYPCSDVGYEGIISAIKQYEDLEKFQVHINLDASLFWGLLNIATVLVGNSSAGIVETPSFHIPVINIGRRQEG
;
A
#
# COMPACT_ATOMS: atom_id res chain seq x y z
N HIS A 1 -17.52 -6.91 -10.07
CA HIS A 1 -16.74 -6.51 -8.88
C HIS A 1 -15.39 -7.20 -8.89
N ILE A 2 -14.31 -6.43 -8.89
CA ILE A 2 -12.93 -6.91 -8.81
C ILE A 2 -12.49 -6.82 -7.33
N GLN A 3 -11.71 -7.81 -6.86
CA GLN A 3 -11.22 -7.92 -5.49
C GLN A 3 -12.32 -7.93 -4.41
N GLY A 4 -13.47 -8.53 -4.72
CA GLY A 4 -14.51 -8.83 -3.74
C GLY A 4 -14.09 -9.96 -2.80
N GLY A 5 -14.73 -10.03 -1.62
CA GLY A 5 -14.52 -11.11 -0.65
C GLY A 5 -13.30 -10.97 0.25
N ASP A 6 -12.45 -9.95 0.06
CA ASP A 6 -11.35 -9.68 0.96
C ASP A 6 -11.85 -9.10 2.28
N VAL A 7 -11.18 -9.46 3.36
CA VAL A 7 -11.43 -8.97 4.72
C VAL A 7 -10.29 -8.02 5.10
N SER A 8 -10.60 -6.94 5.78
CA SER A 8 -9.62 -5.98 6.28
C SER A 8 -10.13 -5.31 7.55
N GLY A 9 -9.23 -4.79 8.37
CA GLY A 9 -9.56 -4.06 9.60
C GLY A 9 -10.13 -2.65 9.38
N SER A 10 -10.71 -2.36 8.21
CA SER A 10 -11.21 -1.04 7.84
C SER A 10 -12.67 -1.05 7.41
N VAL A 11 -13.28 0.14 7.32
CA VAL A 11 -14.64 0.32 6.80
C VAL A 11 -14.80 -0.15 5.34
N ASP A 12 -13.70 -0.26 4.60
CA ASP A 12 -13.70 -0.75 3.21
C ASP A 12 -14.27 -2.14 3.07
N GLU A 13 -14.14 -2.98 4.09
CA GLU A 13 -14.73 -4.32 4.09
C GLU A 13 -16.24 -4.27 3.88
N GLN A 14 -16.92 -3.38 4.59
CA GLN A 14 -18.38 -3.24 4.48
C GLN A 14 -18.80 -2.73 3.10
N PHE A 15 -18.08 -1.74 2.56
CA PHE A 15 -18.31 -1.25 1.20
C PHE A 15 -18.05 -2.35 0.17
N ARG A 16 -17.01 -3.14 0.34
CA ARG A 16 -16.67 -4.27 -0.52
C ARG A 16 -17.78 -5.31 -0.52
N HIS A 17 -18.31 -5.67 0.65
CA HIS A 17 -19.42 -6.62 0.75
C HIS A 17 -20.73 -6.07 0.16
N ALA A 18 -21.03 -4.79 0.38
CA ALA A 18 -22.17 -4.13 -0.26
C ALA A 18 -22.03 -4.12 -1.78
N THR A 19 -20.85 -3.79 -2.31
CA THR A 19 -20.56 -3.83 -3.74
C THR A 19 -20.69 -5.24 -4.31
N THR A 20 -20.29 -6.27 -3.57
CA THR A 20 -20.49 -7.67 -3.95
C THR A 20 -21.98 -7.94 -4.18
N LYS A 21 -22.88 -7.48 -3.31
CA LYS A 21 -24.33 -7.69 -3.46
C LYS A 21 -24.95 -6.91 -4.61
N LEU A 22 -24.31 -5.85 -5.09
CA LEU A 22 -24.78 -5.04 -6.21
C LEU A 22 -24.24 -5.51 -7.57
N ALA A 23 -23.14 -6.27 -7.56
CA ALA A 23 -22.48 -6.76 -8.77
C ALA A 23 -23.12 -8.08 -9.27
N GLN A 24 -23.05 -8.32 -10.56
CA GLN A 24 -23.54 -9.55 -11.19
C GLN A 24 -22.42 -10.59 -11.42
N ILE A 25 -21.19 -10.15 -11.59
CA ILE A 25 -20.02 -11.00 -11.82
C ILE A 25 -18.91 -10.58 -10.87
N HIS A 26 -18.21 -11.55 -10.31
CA HIS A 26 -17.20 -11.36 -9.27
C HIS A 26 -15.85 -11.92 -9.70
N PHE A 27 -14.81 -11.12 -9.53
CA PHE A 27 -13.43 -11.45 -9.82
C PHE A 27 -12.58 -11.33 -8.55
N PRO A 28 -12.69 -12.29 -7.60
CA PRO A 28 -11.84 -12.31 -6.41
C PRO A 28 -10.41 -12.66 -6.76
N SER A 29 -9.46 -12.19 -5.93
CA SER A 29 -8.04 -12.45 -6.10
C SER A 29 -7.62 -13.83 -5.61
N THR A 30 -8.37 -14.42 -4.67
CA THR A 30 -8.01 -15.69 -4.03
C THR A 30 -9.22 -16.62 -3.90
N GLU A 31 -8.94 -17.92 -3.74
CA GLU A 31 -9.98 -18.93 -3.46
C GLU A 31 -10.71 -18.64 -2.12
N ASN A 32 -9.99 -18.12 -1.11
CA ASN A 32 -10.60 -17.75 0.16
C ASN A 32 -11.61 -16.60 -0.03
N SER A 33 -11.28 -15.62 -0.83
CA SER A 33 -12.16 -14.50 -1.17
C SER A 33 -13.36 -14.98 -1.98
N ALA A 34 -13.16 -15.90 -2.93
CA ALA A 34 -14.23 -16.55 -3.68
C ALA A 34 -15.21 -17.30 -2.75
N GLN A 35 -14.67 -18.06 -1.79
CA GLN A 35 -15.51 -18.78 -0.84
C GLN A 35 -16.33 -17.83 0.06
N ARG A 36 -15.78 -16.67 0.44
CA ARG A 36 -16.54 -15.64 1.19
C ARG A 36 -17.67 -15.05 0.34
N ILE A 37 -17.42 -14.75 -0.94
CA ILE A 37 -18.45 -14.29 -1.88
C ILE A 37 -19.58 -15.33 -1.99
N LYS A 38 -19.24 -16.61 -2.11
CA LYS A 38 -20.20 -17.70 -2.14
C LYS A 38 -21.02 -17.76 -0.84
N ASN A 39 -20.37 -17.60 0.32
CA ASN A 39 -21.04 -17.57 1.62
C ASN A 39 -21.97 -16.35 1.78
N LEU A 40 -21.75 -15.28 1.03
CA LEU A 40 -22.66 -14.14 0.92
C LEU A 40 -23.89 -14.45 0.05
N GLY A 41 -23.96 -15.64 -0.56
CA GLY A 41 -25.10 -16.12 -1.32
C GLY A 41 -25.01 -15.86 -2.82
N GLU A 42 -23.83 -15.59 -3.34
CA GLU A 42 -23.61 -15.49 -4.79
C GLU A 42 -23.47 -16.88 -5.43
N GLU A 43 -23.99 -17.03 -6.64
CA GLU A 43 -23.96 -18.29 -7.39
C GLU A 43 -22.57 -18.58 -7.96
N ASP A 44 -22.15 -19.84 -7.93
CA ASP A 44 -20.81 -20.27 -8.36
C ASP A 44 -20.41 -19.81 -9.77
N TRP A 45 -21.38 -19.82 -10.70
CA TRP A 45 -21.12 -19.41 -12.09
C TRP A 45 -20.80 -17.93 -12.27
N ARG A 46 -21.04 -17.11 -11.23
CA ARG A 46 -20.72 -15.67 -11.20
C ARG A 46 -19.34 -15.38 -10.64
N ILE A 47 -18.67 -16.37 -10.05
CA ILE A 47 -17.43 -16.18 -9.29
C ILE A 47 -16.27 -16.77 -10.08
N HIS A 48 -15.31 -15.93 -10.46
CA HIS A 48 -14.14 -16.32 -11.23
C HIS A 48 -12.88 -15.84 -10.51
N VAL A 49 -12.10 -16.75 -9.94
CA VAL A 49 -10.82 -16.40 -9.32
C VAL A 49 -9.82 -16.03 -10.42
N VAL A 50 -9.32 -14.79 -10.39
CA VAL A 50 -8.47 -14.24 -11.46
C VAL A 50 -7.09 -13.80 -10.96
N GLY A 51 -6.82 -13.85 -9.66
CA GLY A 51 -5.60 -13.27 -9.10
C GLY A 51 -5.69 -11.74 -8.97
N ASP A 52 -4.54 -11.10 -8.88
CA ASP A 52 -4.42 -9.65 -8.76
C ASP A 52 -3.76 -9.06 -10.00
N ASN A 53 -4.40 -8.08 -10.61
CA ASN A 53 -3.93 -7.45 -11.85
C ASN A 53 -2.63 -6.64 -11.67
N HIS A 54 -2.34 -6.13 -10.48
CA HIS A 54 -1.05 -5.49 -10.20
C HIS A 54 0.10 -6.50 -10.26
N ILE A 55 -0.14 -7.71 -9.77
CA ILE A 55 0.85 -8.80 -9.84
C ILE A 55 1.10 -9.20 -11.30
N ASP A 56 0.08 -9.27 -12.14
CA ASP A 56 0.24 -9.56 -13.56
C ASP A 56 1.15 -8.51 -14.24
N GLU A 57 0.94 -7.22 -13.97
CA GLU A 57 1.75 -6.13 -14.50
C GLU A 57 3.20 -6.20 -13.98
N ILE A 58 3.38 -6.49 -12.70
CA ILE A 58 4.71 -6.65 -12.09
C ILE A 58 5.46 -7.83 -12.72
N LEU A 59 4.80 -8.97 -12.87
CA LEU A 59 5.40 -10.18 -13.47
C LEU A 59 5.70 -9.97 -14.96
N ALA A 60 4.91 -9.19 -15.67
CA ALA A 60 5.19 -8.77 -17.05
C ALA A 60 6.38 -7.79 -17.15
N GLY A 61 6.88 -7.26 -16.03
CA GLY A 61 7.99 -6.32 -15.99
C GLY A 61 7.59 -4.89 -16.37
N ASN A 62 6.31 -4.55 -16.27
CA ASN A 62 5.74 -3.24 -16.61
C ASN A 62 6.00 -2.18 -15.53
N TYR A 63 7.26 -2.07 -15.12
CA TYR A 63 7.72 -1.05 -14.17
C TYR A 63 9.07 -0.48 -14.57
N LEU A 64 9.39 0.72 -14.05
CA LEU A 64 10.63 1.43 -14.37
C LEU A 64 11.85 0.64 -13.89
N LYS A 65 12.87 0.63 -14.72
CA LYS A 65 14.13 -0.03 -14.38
C LYS A 65 14.93 0.78 -13.34
N PRO A 66 15.81 0.14 -12.55
CA PRO A 66 16.53 0.79 -11.46
C PRO A 66 17.15 2.14 -11.83
N PHE A 67 17.83 2.24 -13.00
CA PHE A 67 18.48 3.48 -13.42
C PHE A 67 17.49 4.63 -13.70
N GLU A 68 16.28 4.32 -14.16
CA GLU A 68 15.23 5.32 -14.42
C GLU A 68 14.64 5.85 -13.10
N VAL A 69 14.42 4.95 -12.13
CA VAL A 69 13.98 5.31 -10.78
C VAL A 69 15.00 6.21 -10.09
N ILE A 70 16.26 5.78 -10.08
CA ILE A 70 17.39 6.55 -9.51
C ILE A 70 17.43 7.95 -10.11
N LYS A 71 17.34 8.05 -11.44
CA LYS A 71 17.36 9.34 -12.15
C LYS A 71 16.15 10.20 -11.79
N LYS A 72 14.94 9.62 -11.77
CA LYS A 72 13.70 10.36 -11.48
C LYS A 72 13.62 10.85 -10.04
N LEU A 73 14.06 10.03 -9.09
CA LEU A 73 13.98 10.31 -7.65
C LEU A 73 15.33 10.78 -7.07
N SER A 74 16.37 10.96 -7.89
CA SER A 74 17.72 11.39 -7.44
C SER A 74 18.26 10.55 -6.27
N LEU A 75 18.04 9.23 -6.30
CA LEU A 75 18.42 8.30 -5.25
C LEU A 75 19.88 7.82 -5.43
N ASN A 76 20.51 7.38 -4.34
CA ASN A 76 21.84 6.78 -4.32
C ASN A 76 21.76 5.32 -3.86
N LEU A 77 22.11 4.36 -4.71
CA LEU A 77 22.09 2.92 -4.37
C LEU A 77 23.15 2.50 -3.35
N GLN A 78 24.09 3.37 -3.00
CA GLN A 78 25.10 3.08 -1.97
C GLN A 78 24.55 3.26 -0.55
N SER A 79 23.41 3.91 -0.40
CA SER A 79 22.71 4.08 0.87
C SER A 79 21.39 3.31 0.86
N PRO A 80 20.98 2.73 1.99
CA PRO A 80 19.66 2.08 2.08
C PRO A 80 18.53 3.03 1.74
N ILE A 81 17.48 2.50 1.10
CA ILE A 81 16.29 3.25 0.70
C ILE A 81 15.09 2.72 1.49
N ILE A 82 14.51 3.55 2.32
CA ILE A 82 13.26 3.26 3.03
C ILE A 82 12.10 3.89 2.25
N VAL A 83 11.08 3.10 1.94
CA VAL A 83 9.82 3.61 1.42
C VAL A 83 8.81 3.67 2.55
N VAL A 84 8.20 4.83 2.78
CA VAL A 84 7.14 5.01 3.79
C VAL A 84 5.82 5.24 3.08
N LEU A 85 4.85 4.35 3.32
CA LEU A 85 3.48 4.47 2.83
C LEU A 85 2.50 4.05 3.93
N GLN A 86 2.01 5.03 4.66
CA GLN A 86 1.11 4.83 5.80
C GLN A 86 -0.17 5.62 5.60
N HIS A 87 -1.30 4.95 5.76
CA HIS A 87 -2.65 5.49 5.70
C HIS A 87 -3.22 5.66 7.11
N SER A 88 -4.24 6.49 7.26
CA SER A 88 -4.99 6.57 8.50
C SER A 88 -5.74 5.26 8.76
N GLU A 89 -5.86 4.89 10.02
CA GLU A 89 -6.79 3.83 10.43
C GLU A 89 -8.18 4.46 10.57
N THR A 90 -9.12 4.05 9.71
CA THR A 90 -10.48 4.62 9.67
C THR A 90 -11.27 4.35 10.94
N THR A 91 -10.84 3.41 11.76
CA THR A 91 -11.41 3.10 13.09
C THR A 91 -10.92 4.03 14.19
N ASP A 92 -9.76 4.70 14.00
CA ASP A 92 -9.22 5.72 14.92
C ASP A 92 -8.52 6.84 14.13
N PRO A 93 -9.26 7.65 13.38
CA PRO A 93 -8.68 8.71 12.54
C PRO A 93 -8.01 9.81 13.37
N SER A 94 -8.37 9.98 14.64
CA SER A 94 -7.78 10.99 15.51
C SER A 94 -6.33 10.70 15.90
N ALA A 95 -5.91 9.44 15.90
CA ALA A 95 -4.55 9.01 16.19
C ALA A 95 -3.58 9.15 15.01
N SER A 96 -4.07 9.42 13.80
CA SER A 96 -3.31 9.38 12.54
C SER A 96 -2.03 10.24 12.59
N TYR A 97 -2.14 11.46 13.12
CA TYR A 97 -0.99 12.35 13.26
C TYR A 97 0.10 11.74 14.16
N ASN A 98 -0.27 11.28 15.35
CA ASN A 98 0.70 10.72 16.31
C ASN A 98 1.31 9.42 15.78
N GLN A 99 0.52 8.55 15.17
CA GLN A 99 1.01 7.31 14.55
C GLN A 99 2.06 7.60 13.47
N MET A 100 1.80 8.59 12.61
CA MET A 100 2.76 8.96 11.56
C MET A 100 4.01 9.64 12.12
N ILE A 101 3.89 10.49 13.15
CA ILE A 101 5.04 11.10 13.84
C ILE A 101 5.96 10.04 14.43
N GLU A 102 5.42 9.02 15.09
CA GLU A 102 6.21 7.92 15.64
C GLU A 102 6.97 7.17 14.53
N THR A 103 6.30 6.87 13.43
CA THR A 103 6.91 6.22 12.27
C THR A 103 8.06 7.07 11.70
N LEU A 104 7.80 8.35 11.42
CA LEU A 104 8.81 9.24 10.83
C LEU A 104 9.96 9.53 11.79
N SER A 105 9.68 9.65 13.11
CA SER A 105 10.70 9.81 14.14
C SER A 105 11.65 8.60 14.20
N ALA A 106 11.09 7.38 14.12
CA ALA A 106 11.90 6.17 14.11
C ALA A 106 12.78 6.09 12.84
N VAL A 107 12.20 6.35 11.67
CA VAL A 107 12.95 6.38 10.39
C VAL A 107 13.99 7.49 10.38
N ASN A 108 13.70 8.64 10.99
CA ASN A 108 14.63 9.77 11.07
C ASN A 108 15.91 9.46 11.87
N GLN A 109 15.89 8.48 12.75
CA GLN A 109 17.07 8.05 13.51
C GLN A 109 18.05 7.19 12.68
N MET A 110 17.62 6.75 11.50
CA MET A 110 18.44 5.91 10.62
C MET A 110 19.22 6.75 9.61
N ASP A 111 20.43 6.30 9.26
CA ASP A 111 21.24 6.89 8.19
C ASP A 111 20.83 6.29 6.85
N THR A 112 19.71 6.79 6.30
CA THR A 112 19.06 6.24 5.11
C THR A 112 18.47 7.34 4.25
N GLN A 113 18.22 7.04 2.98
CA GLN A 113 17.33 7.83 2.12
C GLN A 113 15.89 7.36 2.35
N THR A 114 14.97 8.28 2.51
CA THR A 114 13.56 7.96 2.78
C THR A 114 12.66 8.57 1.71
N VAL A 115 11.91 7.75 1.03
CA VAL A 115 10.87 8.18 0.09
C VAL A 115 9.51 8.02 0.79
N VAL A 116 8.84 9.12 1.04
CA VAL A 116 7.51 9.15 1.68
C VAL A 116 6.46 9.42 0.63
N VAL A 117 5.48 8.54 0.52
CA VAL A 117 4.32 8.73 -0.36
C VAL A 117 3.11 9.11 0.49
N TYR A 118 2.36 10.12 0.04
CA TYR A 118 1.16 10.56 0.74
C TYR A 118 0.12 9.45 0.84
N PRO A 119 -0.70 9.46 1.89
CA PRO A 119 -1.80 8.52 2.03
C PRO A 119 -2.89 8.76 0.99
N CYS A 120 -3.78 7.77 0.82
CA CYS A 120 -5.08 8.01 0.19
C CYS A 120 -5.93 8.95 1.07
N SER A 121 -7.07 9.42 0.53
CA SER A 121 -7.96 10.40 1.17
C SER A 121 -8.95 9.78 2.17
N ASP A 122 -8.56 8.73 2.89
CA ASP A 122 -9.35 8.13 3.97
C ASP A 122 -9.52 9.12 5.13
N VAL A 123 -10.57 8.96 5.92
CA VAL A 123 -10.83 9.82 7.10
C VAL A 123 -9.60 9.84 8.01
N GLY A 124 -9.10 11.03 8.34
CA GLY A 124 -7.89 11.23 9.15
C GLY A 124 -6.59 11.43 8.34
N TYR A 125 -6.65 11.39 7.01
CA TYR A 125 -5.47 11.58 6.15
C TYR A 125 -4.76 12.92 6.36
N GLU A 126 -5.48 13.98 6.75
CA GLU A 126 -4.91 15.29 7.04
C GLU A 126 -3.91 15.24 8.21
N GLY A 127 -4.16 14.37 9.19
CA GLY A 127 -3.23 14.13 10.29
C GLY A 127 -1.92 13.55 9.78
N ILE A 128 -1.97 12.55 8.88
CA ILE A 128 -0.79 11.98 8.23
C ILE A 128 0.00 13.06 7.47
N ILE A 129 -0.69 13.84 6.64
CA ILE A 129 -0.05 14.92 5.86
C ILE A 129 0.59 15.97 6.79
N SER A 130 -0.09 16.34 7.87
CA SER A 130 0.44 17.31 8.84
C SER A 130 1.71 16.81 9.53
N ALA A 131 1.79 15.51 9.79
CA ALA A 131 3.00 14.88 10.33
C ALA A 131 4.14 14.86 9.29
N ILE A 132 3.85 14.49 8.03
CA ILE A 132 4.84 14.44 6.94
C ILE A 132 5.48 15.82 6.74
N LYS A 133 4.70 16.90 6.77
CA LYS A 133 5.19 18.27 6.60
C LYS A 133 6.26 18.71 7.62
N GLN A 134 6.36 18.02 8.76
CA GLN A 134 7.42 18.32 9.73
C GLN A 134 8.78 17.76 9.33
N TYR A 135 8.81 16.85 8.37
CA TYR A 135 10.01 16.16 7.93
C TYR A 135 10.39 16.48 6.46
N GLU A 136 9.50 17.14 5.69
CA GLU A 136 9.70 17.36 4.26
C GLU A 136 10.91 18.24 3.91
N ASP A 137 11.35 19.11 4.83
CA ASP A 137 12.53 19.94 4.64
C ASP A 137 13.86 19.26 5.03
N LEU A 138 13.81 18.04 5.56
CA LEU A 138 15.02 17.29 5.90
C LEU A 138 15.58 16.61 4.65
N GLU A 139 16.86 16.83 4.35
CA GLU A 139 17.55 16.39 3.12
C GLU A 139 17.35 14.90 2.81
N LYS A 140 17.27 14.06 3.82
CA LYS A 140 17.10 12.61 3.62
C LYS A 140 15.67 12.17 3.33
N PHE A 141 14.68 13.06 3.45
CA PHE A 141 13.27 12.77 3.16
C PHE A 141 12.87 13.35 1.81
N GLN A 142 12.38 12.49 0.94
CA GLN A 142 11.74 12.90 -0.32
C GLN A 142 10.25 12.60 -0.22
N VAL A 143 9.44 13.65 -0.29
CA VAL A 143 7.99 13.55 -0.14
C VAL A 143 7.32 13.64 -1.50
N HIS A 144 6.48 12.68 -1.82
CA HIS A 144 5.70 12.62 -3.05
C HIS A 144 4.22 12.52 -2.74
N ILE A 145 3.43 13.40 -3.35
CA ILE A 145 1.96 13.36 -3.23
C ILE A 145 1.41 12.08 -3.89
N ASN A 146 1.99 11.69 -5.01
CA ASN A 146 1.65 10.49 -5.74
C ASN A 146 2.86 10.00 -6.56
N LEU A 147 2.96 8.71 -6.75
CA LEU A 147 3.84 8.07 -7.73
C LEU A 147 2.96 7.25 -8.67
N ASP A 148 3.22 7.31 -9.97
CA ASP A 148 2.57 6.38 -10.88
C ASP A 148 2.97 4.93 -10.55
N ALA A 149 2.12 3.98 -10.87
CA ALA A 149 2.31 2.58 -10.51
C ALA A 149 3.68 2.03 -10.99
N SER A 150 4.08 2.37 -12.21
CA SER A 150 5.33 1.87 -12.79
C SER A 150 6.56 2.42 -12.07
N LEU A 151 6.53 3.66 -11.61
CA LEU A 151 7.58 4.28 -10.80
C LEU A 151 7.58 3.71 -9.38
N PHE A 152 6.39 3.53 -8.77
CA PHE A 152 6.26 2.96 -7.43
C PHE A 152 6.79 1.53 -7.37
N TRP A 153 6.40 0.67 -8.31
CA TRP A 153 6.92 -0.70 -8.40
C TRP A 153 8.42 -0.73 -8.69
N GLY A 154 8.90 0.16 -9.56
CA GLY A 154 10.34 0.31 -9.79
C GLY A 154 11.09 0.76 -8.54
N LEU A 155 10.49 1.63 -7.71
CA LEU A 155 11.03 2.04 -6.41
C LEU A 155 11.05 0.85 -5.43
N LEU A 156 9.98 0.06 -5.34
CA LEU A 156 9.97 -1.16 -4.53
C LEU A 156 11.07 -2.14 -4.95
N ASN A 157 11.34 -2.26 -6.25
CA ASN A 157 12.39 -3.16 -6.77
C ASN A 157 13.81 -2.79 -6.31
N ILE A 158 14.05 -1.55 -5.87
CA ILE A 158 15.36 -1.08 -5.37
C ILE A 158 15.34 -0.70 -3.89
N ALA A 159 14.19 -0.72 -3.25
CA ALA A 159 14.04 -0.38 -1.85
C ALA A 159 14.66 -1.43 -0.92
N THR A 160 15.12 -1.00 0.23
CA THR A 160 15.61 -1.89 1.30
C THR A 160 14.46 -2.43 2.13
N VAL A 161 13.42 -1.60 2.35
CA VAL A 161 12.25 -1.95 3.18
C VAL A 161 11.09 -1.02 2.86
N LEU A 162 9.87 -1.56 2.93
CA LEU A 162 8.64 -0.76 2.99
C LEU A 162 8.15 -0.67 4.44
N VAL A 163 7.87 0.53 4.90
CA VAL A 163 7.34 0.80 6.26
C VAL A 163 5.97 1.45 6.13
N GLY A 164 4.97 0.94 6.83
CA GLY A 164 3.62 1.50 6.82
C GLY A 164 2.52 0.45 6.93
N ASN A 165 1.32 0.79 6.48
CA ASN A 165 0.15 -0.08 6.56
C ASN A 165 -0.62 -0.15 5.23
N SER A 166 0.05 0.11 4.12
CA SER A 166 -0.52 -0.08 2.79
C SER A 166 -0.65 -1.56 2.44
N SER A 167 -1.71 -1.91 1.71
CA SER A 167 -1.86 -3.25 1.12
C SER A 167 -0.73 -3.63 0.17
N ALA A 168 -0.03 -2.64 -0.40
CA ALA A 168 1.17 -2.85 -1.21
C ALA A 168 2.24 -3.67 -0.47
N GLY A 169 2.32 -3.53 0.86
CA GLY A 169 3.23 -4.31 1.69
C GLY A 169 2.88 -5.80 1.79
N ILE A 170 1.67 -6.19 1.40
CA ILE A 170 1.21 -7.59 1.43
C ILE A 170 1.10 -8.14 0.01
N VAL A 171 0.58 -7.35 -0.91
CA VAL A 171 0.25 -7.80 -2.27
C VAL A 171 1.45 -7.67 -3.21
N GLU A 172 2.11 -6.52 -3.25
CA GLU A 172 3.09 -6.17 -4.28
C GLU A 172 4.53 -6.45 -3.87
N THR A 173 4.91 -6.11 -2.62
CA THR A 173 6.29 -6.28 -2.12
C THR A 173 6.83 -7.71 -2.16
N PRO A 174 6.03 -8.80 -1.99
CA PRO A 174 6.53 -10.15 -2.14
C PRO A 174 7.14 -10.43 -3.51
N SER A 175 6.62 -9.80 -4.56
CA SER A 175 7.16 -9.94 -5.93
C SER A 175 8.57 -9.35 -6.08
N PHE A 176 8.96 -8.43 -5.21
CA PHE A 176 10.28 -7.78 -5.19
C PHE A 176 11.19 -8.33 -4.08
N HIS A 177 10.71 -9.27 -3.27
CA HIS A 177 11.46 -9.89 -2.17
C HIS A 177 12.02 -8.91 -1.14
N ILE A 178 11.34 -7.77 -0.93
CA ILE A 178 11.74 -6.78 0.06
C ILE A 178 10.97 -6.99 1.38
N PRO A 179 11.61 -6.78 2.54
CA PRO A 179 10.93 -6.84 3.82
C PRO A 179 9.94 -5.71 4.00
N VAL A 180 8.93 -5.96 4.84
CA VAL A 180 7.90 -4.98 5.19
C VAL A 180 7.79 -4.86 6.70
N ILE A 181 7.73 -3.62 7.20
CA ILE A 181 7.36 -3.31 8.57
C ILE A 181 5.92 -2.82 8.56
N ASN A 182 4.98 -3.72 8.87
CA ASN A 182 3.56 -3.37 8.93
C ASN A 182 3.23 -2.63 10.23
N ILE A 183 2.65 -1.44 10.13
CA ILE A 183 2.29 -0.57 11.25
C ILE A 183 0.78 -0.69 11.52
N GLY A 184 0.41 -0.97 12.78
CA GLY A 184 -1.00 -1.01 13.19
C GLY A 184 -1.80 -2.18 12.63
N ARG A 185 -3.12 -2.03 12.57
CA ARG A 185 -4.09 -3.09 12.29
C ARG A 185 -4.84 -2.98 10.96
N ARG A 186 -4.52 -1.98 10.16
CA ARG A 186 -5.27 -1.70 8.91
C ARG A 186 -5.33 -2.91 7.97
N GLN A 187 -4.34 -3.78 8.02
CA GLN A 187 -4.22 -4.99 7.19
C GLN A 187 -4.52 -6.28 7.99
N GLU A 188 -5.16 -6.17 9.16
CA GLU A 188 -5.59 -7.34 9.94
C GLU A 188 -6.81 -8.01 9.27
N GLY A 189 -6.68 -9.33 8.91
CA GLY A 189 -7.78 -10.08 8.29
C GLY A 189 -7.35 -11.23 7.40
#